data_d74bbb369f1cd7692bf18838fea35cd4
#
_entry.id   d74bbb369f1cd7692bf18838fea35cd4
#
_cell.length_a   1.000
_cell.length_b   1.000
_cell.length_c   1.000
_cell.angle_alpha   90.00
_cell.angle_beta   90.00
_cell.angle_gamma   90.00
#
_symmetry.space_group_name_H-M   'P 1'
#
loop_
_entity.id
_entity.type
_entity.pdbx_description
1 polymer ?
#
loop_
_entity_poly.entity_id
_entity_poly.type
_entity_poly.pdbx_seq_one_letter_code
_entity_poly.pdbx_strand_id
1 'polypeptide(L)'
;MVEGHIRRRCATSDQQSATIELERGGSFTIALRPDKAAKTVANFVAKATSGFYEGKTFHRVEDWVVQGGDPEGTGRGGGKMPSELNDLPFTKGAAGIARGPDIKVNNEAQWFVCKADASWLNNQYTNLGQVTSGQDVVNGIRIGDKIKKITVG
;
A
#
# COMPACT_ATOMS: atom_id res chain seq x y z
N MET A 1 -17.45 27.23 16.03
CA MET A 1 -16.87 26.89 16.02
C MET A 1 -16.24 26.59 15.72
N VAL A 2 -16.47 26.56 15.50
CA VAL A 2 -15.87 26.05 15.28
C VAL A 2 -15.00 26.02 14.99
N GLU A 3 -15.05 25.89 14.89
CA GLU A 3 -14.24 25.63 14.67
C GLU A 3 -13.40 25.14 14.57
N GLY A 4 -13.57 25.31 14.79
CA GLY A 4 -12.79 24.65 14.80
C GLY A 4 -12.53 23.84 14.27
N HIS A 5 -13.01 23.84 13.84
CA HIS A 5 -12.83 22.98 13.33
C HIS A 5 -12.45 22.98 12.32
N ILE A 6 -12.70 23.51 11.93
CA ILE A 6 -12.28 23.25 10.89
C ILE A 6 -10.97 23.27 10.40
N ARG A 7 -10.12 23.70 10.60
CA ARG A 7 -8.88 23.56 10.27
C ARG A 7 -8.32 22.37 10.20
N ARG A 8 -8.81 21.69 10.72
CA ARG A 8 -8.28 20.46 10.78
C ARG A 8 -8.47 19.67 9.59
N ARG A 9 -9.26 20.09 8.69
CA ARG A 9 -9.49 19.32 7.61
C ARG A 9 -8.36 19.17 6.72
N CYS A 10 -7.48 20.11 6.57
CA CYS A 10 -6.28 19.95 5.78
C CYS A 10 -5.37 18.92 6.40
N ALA A 11 -5.28 18.92 7.70
CA ALA A 11 -4.49 17.92 8.38
C ALA A 11 -5.06 16.53 8.12
N THR A 12 -6.38 16.42 8.01
CA THR A 12 -7.02 15.15 7.80
C THR A 12 -6.67 14.53 6.47
N SER A 13 -6.49 15.33 5.42
CA SER A 13 -6.15 14.79 4.11
C SER A 13 -4.77 14.16 4.10
N ASP A 14 -3.91 14.54 5.03
CA ASP A 14 -2.56 13.99 5.13
C ASP A 14 -2.50 12.80 6.08
N GLN A 15 -3.62 12.42 6.66
CA GLN A 15 -3.67 11.42 7.71
C GLN A 15 -4.57 10.25 7.38
N GLN A 16 -4.71 9.95 6.10
CA GLN A 16 -5.45 8.78 5.71
C GLN A 16 -4.68 7.53 6.14
N SER A 17 -5.42 6.52 6.56
CA SER A 17 -4.82 5.23 6.87
C SER A 17 -5.66 4.12 6.29
N ALA A 18 -5.00 2.99 6.02
CA ALA A 18 -5.66 1.80 5.54
C ALA A 18 -5.32 0.65 6.48
N THR A 19 -6.34 -0.03 6.98
CA THR A 19 -6.16 -1.21 7.81
C THR A 19 -6.49 -2.43 6.98
N ILE A 20 -5.50 -3.30 6.82
CA ILE A 20 -5.62 -4.51 6.02
C ILE A 20 -5.84 -5.69 6.96
N GLU A 21 -7.00 -6.35 6.83
CA GLU A 21 -7.33 -7.55 7.59
C GLU A 21 -7.09 -8.78 6.73
N LEU A 22 -6.44 -9.78 7.30
CA LEU A 22 -6.18 -11.04 6.62
C LEU A 22 -7.24 -12.07 6.96
N GLU A 23 -7.58 -12.93 6.01
CA GLU A 23 -8.59 -13.98 6.26
C GLU A 23 -8.18 -14.93 7.36
N ARG A 24 -6.90 -15.22 7.50
CA ARG A 24 -6.43 -16.11 8.56
C ARG A 24 -6.34 -15.43 9.93
N GLY A 25 -6.67 -14.15 10.00
CA GLY A 25 -6.60 -13.37 11.24
C GLY A 25 -5.39 -12.45 11.25
N GLY A 26 -5.48 -11.41 12.05
CA GLY A 26 -4.46 -10.37 12.14
C GLY A 26 -4.72 -9.23 11.18
N SER A 27 -4.18 -8.09 11.51
CA SER A 27 -4.31 -6.89 10.68
C SER A 27 -3.08 -6.01 10.84
N PHE A 28 -2.87 -5.14 9.85
CA PHE A 28 -1.85 -4.11 9.94
C PHE A 28 -2.38 -2.83 9.31
N THR A 29 -1.85 -1.70 9.76
CA THR A 29 -2.31 -0.38 9.32
C THR A 29 -1.19 0.37 8.64
N ILE A 30 -1.50 0.96 7.49
CA ILE A 30 -0.57 1.79 6.72
C ILE A 30 -1.04 3.24 6.81
N ALA A 31 -0.16 4.13 7.24
CA ALA A 31 -0.42 5.56 7.15
C ALA A 31 -0.12 5.98 5.72
N LEU A 32 -1.14 6.40 4.99
CA LEU A 32 -1.02 6.76 3.58
C LEU A 32 -0.53 8.19 3.45
N ARG A 33 0.20 8.47 2.36
CA ARG A 33 0.81 9.77 2.12
C ARG A 33 0.28 10.40 0.83
N PRO A 34 -0.96 10.92 0.84
CA PRO A 34 -1.51 11.59 -0.36
C PRO A 34 -0.76 12.86 -0.72
N ASP A 35 -0.05 13.47 0.24
CA ASP A 35 0.79 14.63 -0.03
C ASP A 35 2.00 14.31 -0.92
N LYS A 36 2.42 13.03 -0.95
CA LYS A 36 3.59 12.59 -1.72
C LYS A 36 3.22 11.77 -2.95
N ALA A 37 2.05 11.14 -2.96
CA ALA A 37 1.62 10.26 -4.05
C ALA A 37 0.11 10.36 -4.20
N ALA A 38 -0.37 11.56 -4.55
CA ALA A 38 -1.80 11.87 -4.54
C ALA A 38 -2.64 10.92 -5.40
N LYS A 39 -2.22 10.68 -6.64
CA LYS A 39 -2.99 9.82 -7.56
C LYS A 39 -2.88 8.36 -7.15
N THR A 40 -1.72 7.95 -6.70
CA THR A 40 -1.48 6.57 -6.27
C THR A 40 -2.34 6.25 -5.05
N VAL A 41 -2.34 7.13 -4.06
CA VAL A 41 -3.16 6.94 -2.86
C VAL A 41 -4.64 6.96 -3.22
N ALA A 42 -5.08 7.90 -4.06
CA ALA A 42 -6.49 7.97 -4.47
C ALA A 42 -6.92 6.68 -5.16
N ASN A 43 -6.10 6.13 -6.04
CA ASN A 43 -6.40 4.88 -6.72
C ASN A 43 -6.47 3.72 -5.73
N PHE A 44 -5.51 3.63 -4.82
CA PHE A 44 -5.50 2.58 -3.80
C PHE A 44 -6.74 2.66 -2.91
N VAL A 45 -7.10 3.86 -2.46
CA VAL A 45 -8.28 4.08 -1.63
C VAL A 45 -9.55 3.70 -2.37
N ALA A 46 -9.68 4.09 -3.63
CA ALA A 46 -10.86 3.75 -4.43
C ALA A 46 -11.02 2.25 -4.57
N LYS A 47 -9.94 1.53 -4.85
CA LYS A 47 -9.98 0.07 -4.96
C LYS A 47 -10.29 -0.58 -3.62
N ALA A 48 -9.68 -0.09 -2.55
CA ALA A 48 -9.89 -0.63 -1.21
C ALA A 48 -11.36 -0.47 -0.77
N THR A 49 -11.93 0.71 -0.97
CA THR A 49 -13.29 0.99 -0.52
C THR A 49 -14.35 0.32 -1.39
N SER A 50 -14.03 0.00 -2.64
CA SER A 50 -14.96 -0.70 -3.51
C SER A 50 -14.96 -2.22 -3.31
N GLY A 51 -14.07 -2.74 -2.45
CA GLY A 51 -13.95 -4.17 -2.23
C GLY A 51 -13.07 -4.88 -3.24
N PHE A 52 -12.36 -4.14 -4.09
CA PHE A 52 -11.52 -4.74 -5.14
C PHE A 52 -10.49 -5.72 -4.57
N TYR A 53 -9.91 -5.38 -3.41
CA TYR A 53 -8.85 -6.21 -2.82
C TYR A 53 -9.35 -7.39 -1.99
N GLU A 54 -10.65 -7.47 -1.73
CA GLU A 54 -11.19 -8.57 -0.94
C GLU A 54 -10.97 -9.89 -1.68
N GLY A 55 -10.37 -10.84 -0.99
CA GLY A 55 -10.05 -12.15 -1.57
C GLY A 55 -8.79 -12.20 -2.41
N LYS A 56 -8.11 -11.07 -2.63
CA LYS A 56 -6.85 -11.05 -3.37
C LYS A 56 -5.74 -11.62 -2.49
N THR A 57 -4.76 -12.25 -3.11
CA THR A 57 -3.70 -12.94 -2.40
C THR A 57 -2.40 -12.17 -2.41
N PHE A 58 -1.53 -12.51 -1.46
CA PHE A 58 -0.12 -12.13 -1.51
C PHE A 58 0.59 -13.21 -2.31
N HIS A 59 0.88 -12.92 -3.56
CA HIS A 59 1.45 -13.90 -4.50
C HIS A 59 2.98 -13.94 -4.47
N ARG A 60 3.62 -12.96 -3.83
CA ARG A 60 5.08 -12.91 -3.69
C ARG A 60 5.45 -12.56 -2.26
N VAL A 61 6.23 -13.42 -1.63
CA VAL A 61 6.72 -13.21 -0.26
C VAL A 61 8.20 -13.60 -0.25
N GLU A 62 9.05 -12.64 0.11
CA GLU A 62 10.49 -12.87 0.22
C GLU A 62 10.97 -12.34 1.58
N ASP A 63 12.26 -12.48 1.85
CA ASP A 63 12.81 -12.07 3.15
C ASP A 63 12.57 -10.61 3.48
N TRP A 64 12.42 -9.77 2.48
CA TRP A 64 12.36 -8.33 2.64
C TRP A 64 11.02 -7.71 2.19
N VAL A 65 10.16 -8.49 1.55
CA VAL A 65 8.94 -7.93 0.95
C VAL A 65 7.78 -8.91 0.92
N VAL A 66 6.57 -8.37 1.02
CA VAL A 66 5.33 -9.08 0.69
C VAL A 66 4.61 -8.24 -0.37
N GLN A 67 4.14 -8.89 -1.43
CA GLN A 67 3.49 -8.21 -2.55
C GLN A 67 2.18 -8.90 -2.90
N GLY A 68 1.14 -8.12 -3.12
CA GLY A 68 -0.17 -8.65 -3.43
C GLY A 68 -1.03 -7.68 -4.20
N GLY A 69 -2.33 -8.00 -4.26
CA GLY A 69 -3.31 -7.13 -4.92
C GLY A 69 -3.55 -7.42 -6.39
N ASP A 70 -2.84 -8.40 -6.95
CA ASP A 70 -3.02 -8.76 -8.35
C ASP A 70 -4.38 -9.46 -8.52
N PRO A 71 -5.27 -8.96 -9.41
CA PRO A 71 -6.55 -9.60 -9.64
C PRO A 71 -6.43 -11.02 -10.20
N GLU A 72 -5.31 -11.34 -10.85
CA GLU A 72 -5.07 -12.68 -11.39
C GLU A 72 -4.27 -13.57 -10.44
N GLY A 73 -3.66 -13.00 -9.42
CA GLY A 73 -2.85 -13.76 -8.46
C GLY A 73 -1.53 -14.29 -9.00
N THR A 74 -1.11 -13.84 -10.18
CA THR A 74 0.07 -14.38 -10.86
C THR A 74 1.26 -13.43 -10.87
N GLY A 75 1.04 -12.16 -10.52
CA GLY A 75 2.02 -11.10 -10.67
C GLY A 75 1.96 -10.40 -12.01
N ARG A 76 1.08 -10.83 -12.90
CA ARG A 76 0.96 -10.27 -14.25
C ARG A 76 -0.27 -9.40 -14.43
N GLY A 77 -1.21 -9.45 -13.50
CA GLY A 77 -2.47 -8.74 -13.63
C GLY A 77 -2.36 -7.29 -13.18
N GLY A 78 -3.49 -6.60 -13.29
CA GLY A 78 -3.59 -5.18 -12.98
C GLY A 78 -3.41 -4.34 -14.22
N GLY A 79 -3.72 -3.08 -14.12
CA GLY A 79 -3.56 -2.12 -15.21
C GLY A 79 -2.29 -1.31 -15.05
N LYS A 80 -2.27 -0.15 -15.69
CA LYS A 80 -1.12 0.76 -15.65
C LYS A 80 -1.57 2.14 -15.25
N MET A 81 -0.69 2.86 -14.56
CA MET A 81 -0.91 4.26 -14.22
C MET A 81 0.43 4.97 -14.08
N PRO A 82 0.47 6.30 -14.17
CA PRO A 82 1.74 7.02 -14.01
C PRO A 82 2.32 6.80 -12.61
N SER A 83 3.64 6.70 -12.54
CA SER A 83 4.33 6.64 -11.26
C SER A 83 4.37 8.02 -10.61
N GLU A 84 4.57 8.04 -9.29
CA GLU A 84 4.70 9.28 -8.52
C GLU A 84 5.90 9.13 -7.59
N LEU A 85 7.08 9.15 -8.19
CA LEU A 85 8.32 9.01 -7.41
C LEU A 85 8.45 10.18 -6.43
N ASN A 86 8.93 9.89 -5.24
CA ASN A 86 9.06 10.89 -4.19
C ASN A 86 10.24 10.56 -3.29
N ASP A 87 10.45 11.37 -2.26
CA ASP A 87 11.60 11.27 -1.39
C ASP A 87 11.38 10.41 -0.14
N LEU A 88 10.25 9.73 -0.04
CA LEU A 88 10.00 8.84 1.09
C LEU A 88 10.92 7.63 1.00
N PRO A 89 11.60 7.27 2.09
CA PRO A 89 12.54 6.14 2.04
C PRO A 89 11.82 4.81 2.16
N PHE A 90 12.41 3.78 1.56
CA PHE A 90 11.89 2.41 1.70
C PHE A 90 12.58 1.73 2.88
N THR A 91 12.12 2.08 4.06
CA THR A 91 12.54 1.43 5.30
C THR A 91 11.59 0.29 5.62
N LYS A 92 11.89 -0.46 6.67
CA LYS A 92 11.00 -1.52 7.15
C LYS A 92 9.60 -0.94 7.35
N GLY A 93 8.60 -1.59 6.77
CA GLY A 93 7.22 -1.15 6.85
C GLY A 93 6.78 -0.19 5.76
N ALA A 94 7.68 0.25 4.88
CA ALA A 94 7.29 1.13 3.78
C ALA A 94 6.41 0.38 2.79
N ALA A 95 5.37 1.06 2.30
CA ALA A 95 4.45 0.51 1.31
C ALA A 95 4.69 1.17 -0.03
N GLY A 96 4.77 0.38 -1.07
CA GLY A 96 5.04 0.88 -2.42
C GLY A 96 4.18 0.18 -3.46
N ILE A 97 4.29 0.67 -4.69
CA ILE A 97 3.52 0.14 -5.82
C ILE A 97 4.47 -0.64 -6.73
N ALA A 98 4.05 -1.85 -7.11
CA ALA A 98 4.81 -2.67 -8.04
C ALA A 98 4.79 -2.05 -9.44
N ARG A 99 5.80 -2.36 -10.23
CA ARG A 99 5.89 -1.87 -11.60
C ARG A 99 6.70 -2.82 -12.47
N GLY A 100 6.54 -2.66 -13.76
CA GLY A 100 7.37 -3.35 -14.73
C GLY A 100 8.70 -2.59 -14.95
N PRO A 101 9.34 -2.78 -16.10
CA PRO A 101 10.68 -2.19 -16.34
C PRO A 101 10.67 -0.68 -16.57
N ASP A 102 9.52 -0.09 -16.90
CA ASP A 102 9.44 1.36 -17.14
C ASP A 102 9.19 2.07 -15.80
N ILE A 103 10.18 2.85 -15.37
CA ILE A 103 10.11 3.56 -14.10
C ILE A 103 8.99 4.62 -14.06
N LYS A 104 8.49 5.02 -15.21
CA LYS A 104 7.44 6.03 -15.30
C LYS A 104 6.03 5.43 -15.18
N VAL A 105 5.91 4.11 -15.18
CA VAL A 105 4.63 3.43 -15.23
C VAL A 105 4.51 2.43 -14.08
N ASN A 106 3.52 2.66 -13.21
CA ASN A 106 3.20 1.75 -12.11
C ASN A 106 2.15 0.74 -12.53
N ASN A 107 2.10 -0.37 -11.80
CA ASN A 107 0.95 -1.25 -11.86
C ASN A 107 -0.21 -0.56 -11.14
N GLU A 108 -1.42 -0.71 -11.65
CA GLU A 108 -2.59 -0.06 -11.09
C GLU A 108 -3.13 -0.78 -9.86
N ALA A 109 -2.85 -2.06 -9.70
CA ALA A 109 -3.44 -2.89 -8.64
C ALA A 109 -2.42 -3.43 -7.65
N GLN A 110 -1.25 -3.85 -8.09
CA GLN A 110 -0.29 -4.55 -7.23
C GLN A 110 0.51 -3.59 -6.35
N TRP A 111 0.62 -3.94 -5.08
CA TRP A 111 1.35 -3.14 -4.10
C TRP A 111 2.16 -4.08 -3.21
N PHE A 112 3.12 -3.52 -2.49
CA PHE A 112 3.97 -4.31 -1.62
C PHE A 112 4.27 -3.57 -0.31
N VAL A 113 4.69 -4.33 0.69
CA VAL A 113 5.14 -3.77 1.98
C VAL A 113 6.49 -4.38 2.30
N CYS A 114 7.41 -3.55 2.75
CA CYS A 114 8.75 -3.99 3.10
C CYS A 114 8.76 -4.66 4.47
N LYS A 115 9.43 -5.81 4.57
CA LYS A 115 9.66 -6.51 5.83
C LYS A 115 10.97 -6.07 6.46
N ALA A 116 11.82 -5.40 5.71
CA ALA A 116 13.12 -4.91 6.13
C ALA A 116 13.46 -3.67 5.31
N ASP A 117 14.52 -2.97 5.69
CA ASP A 117 14.97 -1.80 4.93
C ASP A 117 15.37 -2.21 3.51
N ALA A 118 14.94 -1.43 2.53
CA ALA A 118 15.16 -1.70 1.11
C ALA A 118 15.56 -0.43 0.39
N SER A 119 16.67 0.17 0.80
CA SER A 119 17.09 1.47 0.29
C SER A 119 17.35 1.49 -1.22
N TRP A 120 17.59 0.34 -1.83
CA TRP A 120 17.76 0.26 -3.30
C TRP A 120 16.49 0.62 -4.05
N LEU A 121 15.34 0.69 -3.38
CA LEU A 121 14.08 1.09 -3.98
C LEU A 121 13.87 2.60 -3.95
N ASN A 122 14.67 3.34 -3.18
CA ASN A 122 14.49 4.79 -3.02
C ASN A 122 14.57 5.48 -4.38
N ASN A 123 13.57 6.31 -4.68
CA ASN A 123 13.46 7.02 -5.96
C ASN A 123 13.33 6.11 -7.17
N GLN A 124 13.12 4.81 -6.97
CA GLN A 124 12.93 3.85 -8.05
C GLN A 124 11.49 3.35 -8.12
N TYR A 125 10.78 3.43 -7.01
CA TYR A 125 9.39 2.99 -6.89
C TYR A 125 8.58 4.07 -6.17
N THR A 126 7.29 4.13 -6.46
CA THR A 126 6.40 5.05 -5.75
C THR A 126 6.14 4.52 -4.35
N ASN A 127 6.47 5.34 -3.35
CA ASN A 127 6.19 5.03 -1.94
C ASN A 127 4.87 5.72 -1.57
N LEU A 128 3.89 4.98 -1.07
CA LEU A 128 2.58 5.56 -0.75
C LEU A 128 2.31 5.63 0.75
N GLY A 129 3.17 5.08 1.57
CA GLY A 129 2.95 5.16 3.01
C GLY A 129 3.87 4.26 3.82
N GLN A 130 3.51 4.13 5.10
CA GLN A 130 4.32 3.44 6.08
C GLN A 130 3.42 2.68 7.05
N VAL A 131 3.77 1.44 7.37
CA VAL A 131 3.06 0.67 8.39
C VAL A 131 3.29 1.32 9.75
N THR A 132 2.20 1.60 10.46
CA THR A 132 2.25 2.21 11.79
C THR A 132 1.89 1.22 12.89
N SER A 133 1.22 0.12 12.54
CA SER A 133 0.94 -0.95 13.50
C SER A 133 0.80 -2.26 12.76
N GLY A 134 1.12 -3.36 13.44
CA GLY A 134 0.97 -4.68 12.85
C GLY A 134 2.13 -5.14 11.99
N GLN A 135 3.31 -4.59 12.17
CA GLN A 135 4.48 -5.02 11.39
C GLN A 135 4.76 -6.52 11.57
N ASP A 136 4.49 -7.06 12.76
CA ASP A 136 4.65 -8.49 13.01
C ASP A 136 3.68 -9.32 12.16
N VAL A 137 2.48 -8.79 11.88
CA VAL A 137 1.54 -9.45 10.98
C VAL A 137 2.09 -9.45 9.55
N VAL A 138 2.64 -8.32 9.11
CA VAL A 138 3.28 -8.24 7.78
C VAL A 138 4.40 -9.28 7.68
N ASN A 139 5.24 -9.37 8.70
CA ASN A 139 6.37 -10.29 8.69
C ASN A 139 5.94 -11.75 8.66
N GLY A 140 4.72 -12.04 9.10
CA GLY A 140 4.17 -13.40 9.12
C GLY A 140 3.34 -13.78 7.90
N ILE A 141 3.17 -12.88 6.95
CA ILE A 141 2.40 -13.19 5.74
C ILE A 141 3.10 -14.26 4.92
N ARG A 142 2.32 -15.20 4.40
CA ARG A 142 2.80 -16.30 3.56
C ARG A 142 2.17 -16.23 2.18
N ILE A 143 2.86 -16.81 1.21
CA ILE A 143 2.32 -16.89 -0.16
C ILE A 143 0.94 -17.54 -0.11
N GLY A 144 -0.03 -16.89 -0.75
CA GLY A 144 -1.40 -17.38 -0.79
C GLY A 144 -2.30 -16.83 0.31
N ASP A 145 -1.76 -16.12 1.29
CA ASP A 145 -2.60 -15.47 2.29
C ASP A 145 -3.53 -14.46 1.59
N LYS A 146 -4.79 -14.45 2.01
CA LYS A 146 -5.79 -13.60 1.37
C LYS A 146 -6.14 -12.40 2.22
N ILE A 147 -6.44 -11.31 1.54
CA ILE A 147 -6.95 -10.11 2.17
C ILE A 147 -8.43 -10.31 2.42
N LYS A 148 -8.86 -10.16 3.67
CA LYS A 148 -10.28 -10.23 4.01
C LYS A 148 -10.97 -8.94 3.60
N LYS A 149 -10.42 -7.81 4.02
CA LYS A 149 -10.90 -6.50 3.58
C LYS A 149 -9.88 -5.43 3.95
N ILE A 150 -10.01 -4.26 3.32
CA ILE A 150 -9.22 -3.09 3.66
C ILE A 150 -10.19 -1.97 4.05
N THR A 151 -9.99 -1.42 5.24
CA THR A 151 -10.80 -0.31 5.74
C THR A 151 -9.96 0.96 5.69
N VAL A 152 -10.50 2.01 5.07
CA VAL A 152 -9.82 3.30 4.98
C VAL A 152 -10.48 4.30 5.91
N GLY A 153 -9.69 4.98 6.71
CA GLY A 153 -10.25 5.91 7.68
C GLY A 153 -9.31 6.99 8.13
#